data_22408c8306a7eec6cfdbef9f74945d5e
#
_entry.id   22408c8306a7eec6cfdbef9f74945d5e
#
_cell.length_a   1.000
_cell.length_b   1.000
_cell.length_c   1.000
_cell.angle_alpha   90.00
_cell.angle_beta   90.00
_cell.angle_gamma   90.00
#
_symmetry.space_group_name_H-M   'P 1'
#
loop_
_entity.id
_entity.type
_entity.pdbx_description
1 polymer ?
#
loop_
_entity_poly.entity_id
_entity_poly.type
_entity_poly.pdbx_seq_one_letter_code
_entity_poly.pdbx_strand_id
1 'polypeptide(L)'
;MHALIVFGLAWLVSWDVCFWWSALTIGVAHFVIDMWKSYRENNVKWFALDQVLHLLVIAGVAYAWTNCHDWSLPFGVELWHVAAAVALLVCWKPANIFIKLMLKHYSVNMPAEKESGFNAGALIGTIERWLILLFVCLGRYDALGLLIAAKSIIRFSEKDTAKTEYVLAGTLLSIFIAVLAGMMVIGVK
;
A
#
# COMPACT_ATOMS: atom_id res chain seq x y z
N MET A 1 -18.39 1.13 -12.40
CA MET A 1 -17.35 0.33 -13.07
C MET A 1 -16.29 -0.21 -12.11
N HIS A 2 -15.77 0.59 -11.15
CA HIS A 2 -14.71 0.13 -10.23
C HIS A 2 -15.11 -1.10 -9.40
N ALA A 3 -16.29 -1.13 -8.78
CA ALA A 3 -16.79 -2.26 -8.00
C ALA A 3 -16.97 -3.56 -8.81
N LEU A 4 -17.31 -3.46 -10.11
CA LEU A 4 -17.38 -4.62 -10.99
C LEU A 4 -16.00 -5.24 -11.26
N ILE A 5 -14.96 -4.40 -11.34
CA ILE A 5 -13.57 -4.85 -11.47
C ILE A 5 -13.15 -5.57 -10.19
N VAL A 6 -13.49 -5.03 -9.01
CA VAL A 6 -13.19 -5.66 -7.71
C VAL A 6 -13.88 -7.01 -7.59
N PHE A 7 -15.17 -7.09 -7.93
CA PHE A 7 -15.91 -8.35 -7.99
C PHE A 7 -15.23 -9.38 -8.91
N GLY A 8 -14.94 -8.98 -10.16
CA GLY A 8 -14.32 -9.86 -11.14
C GLY A 8 -12.92 -10.35 -10.73
N LEU A 9 -12.09 -9.46 -10.16
CA LEU A 9 -10.78 -9.82 -9.63
C LEU A 9 -10.87 -10.74 -8.43
N ALA A 10 -11.77 -10.49 -7.48
CA ALA A 10 -11.95 -11.34 -6.30
C ALA A 10 -12.38 -12.75 -6.71
N TRP A 11 -13.30 -12.86 -7.67
CA TRP A 11 -13.74 -14.16 -8.20
C TRP A 11 -12.64 -14.88 -8.97
N LEU A 12 -11.90 -14.17 -9.83
CA LEU A 12 -10.84 -14.75 -10.64
C LEU A 12 -9.67 -15.23 -9.78
N VAL A 13 -9.27 -14.46 -8.75
CA VAL A 13 -8.16 -14.80 -7.84
C VAL A 13 -8.51 -15.98 -6.92
N SER A 14 -9.79 -16.19 -6.60
CA SER A 14 -10.21 -17.33 -5.77
C SER A 14 -10.02 -18.71 -6.46
N TRP A 15 -9.92 -18.74 -7.80
CA TRP A 15 -9.85 -19.97 -8.61
C TRP A 15 -10.98 -20.98 -8.30
N ASP A 16 -12.06 -20.53 -7.68
CA ASP A 16 -13.21 -21.35 -7.31
C ASP A 16 -14.49 -20.75 -7.89
N VAL A 17 -15.17 -21.51 -8.75
CA VAL A 17 -16.40 -21.07 -9.39
C VAL A 17 -17.49 -20.81 -8.35
N CYS A 18 -17.52 -21.58 -7.25
CA CYS A 18 -18.49 -21.41 -6.18
C CYS A 18 -18.30 -20.14 -5.36
N PHE A 19 -17.11 -19.52 -5.43
CA PHE A 19 -16.79 -18.27 -4.70
C PHE A 19 -17.57 -17.04 -5.18
N TRP A 20 -18.33 -17.14 -6.27
CA TRP A 20 -18.99 -16.00 -6.89
C TRP A 20 -19.92 -15.20 -5.96
N TRP A 21 -20.63 -15.85 -5.04
CA TRP A 21 -21.43 -15.18 -4.02
C TRP A 21 -20.59 -14.38 -3.04
N SER A 22 -19.48 -14.93 -2.61
CA SER A 22 -18.49 -14.25 -1.74
C SER A 22 -17.85 -13.06 -2.45
N ALA A 23 -17.49 -13.24 -3.71
CA ALA A 23 -16.97 -12.15 -4.54
C ALA A 23 -18.01 -11.04 -4.74
N LEU A 24 -19.30 -11.40 -4.94
CA LEU A 24 -20.40 -10.45 -5.04
C LEU A 24 -20.56 -9.64 -3.75
N THR A 25 -20.46 -10.29 -2.59
CA THR A 25 -20.52 -9.64 -1.27
C THR A 25 -19.36 -8.64 -1.11
N ILE A 26 -18.14 -9.02 -1.51
CA ILE A 26 -16.98 -8.10 -1.51
C ILE A 26 -17.23 -6.91 -2.44
N GLY A 27 -17.71 -7.15 -3.66
CA GLY A 27 -17.98 -6.09 -4.64
C GLY A 27 -19.06 -5.10 -4.18
N VAL A 28 -20.15 -5.60 -3.59
CA VAL A 28 -21.24 -4.75 -3.05
C VAL A 28 -20.75 -3.96 -1.84
N ALA A 29 -20.07 -4.61 -0.89
CA ALA A 29 -19.53 -3.93 0.28
C ALA A 29 -18.51 -2.85 -0.13
N HIS A 30 -17.62 -3.15 -1.08
CA HIS A 30 -16.68 -2.18 -1.64
C HIS A 30 -17.41 -0.97 -2.24
N PHE A 31 -18.45 -1.20 -3.03
CA PHE A 31 -19.26 -0.12 -3.61
C PHE A 31 -19.88 0.77 -2.54
N VAL A 32 -20.46 0.18 -1.48
CA VAL A 32 -21.08 0.91 -0.38
C VAL A 32 -20.05 1.74 0.39
N ILE A 33 -18.88 1.17 0.69
CA ILE A 33 -17.80 1.87 1.39
C ILE A 33 -17.27 3.04 0.55
N ASP A 34 -17.03 2.83 -0.74
CA ASP A 34 -16.56 3.88 -1.66
C ASP A 34 -17.59 5.01 -1.78
N MET A 35 -18.88 4.66 -1.91
CA MET A 35 -19.96 5.64 -1.97
C MET A 35 -20.03 6.46 -0.68
N TRP A 36 -19.97 5.81 0.49
CA TRP A 36 -19.95 6.50 1.79
C TRP A 36 -18.72 7.42 1.92
N LYS A 37 -17.54 6.98 1.47
CA LYS A 37 -16.31 7.77 1.49
C LYS A 37 -16.38 8.98 0.57
N SER A 38 -17.06 8.90 -0.57
CA SER A 38 -17.17 10.02 -1.53
C SER A 38 -17.82 11.27 -0.94
N TYR A 39 -18.61 11.11 0.12
CA TYR A 39 -19.22 12.22 0.87
C TYR A 39 -18.34 12.77 2.01
N ARG A 40 -17.11 12.25 2.18
CA ARG A 40 -16.21 12.63 3.26
C ARG A 40 -15.00 13.40 2.75
N GLU A 41 -14.43 14.23 3.63
CA GLU A 41 -13.20 14.97 3.33
C GLU A 41 -12.00 14.05 3.14
N ASN A 42 -11.10 14.42 2.22
CA ASN A 42 -9.84 13.70 2.01
C ASN A 42 -8.83 14.03 3.12
N ASN A 43 -8.94 13.33 4.25
CA ASN A 43 -7.96 13.39 5.34
C ASN A 43 -7.50 11.99 5.76
N VAL A 44 -6.42 11.93 6.57
CA VAL A 44 -5.81 10.67 7.03
C VAL A 44 -6.79 9.76 7.74
N LYS A 45 -7.68 10.33 8.58
CA LYS A 45 -8.63 9.55 9.41
C LYS A 45 -9.61 8.79 8.53
N TRP A 46 -10.23 9.48 7.57
CA TRP A 46 -11.20 8.87 6.65
C TRP A 46 -10.54 7.90 5.68
N PHE A 47 -9.29 8.18 5.26
CA PHE A 47 -8.51 7.24 4.45
C PHE A 47 -8.19 5.96 5.24
N ALA A 48 -7.71 6.08 6.48
CA ALA A 48 -7.41 4.91 7.31
C ALA A 48 -8.65 4.08 7.59
N LEU A 49 -9.79 4.73 7.94
CA LEU A 49 -11.04 4.04 8.21
C LEU A 49 -11.56 3.29 6.97
N ASP A 50 -11.48 3.89 5.80
CA ASP A 50 -11.79 3.28 4.52
C ASP A 50 -10.97 2.00 4.27
N GLN A 51 -9.65 2.06 4.47
CA GLN A 51 -8.79 0.89 4.30
C GLN A 51 -9.12 -0.22 5.31
N VAL A 52 -9.36 0.15 6.59
CA VAL A 52 -9.74 -0.81 7.65
C VAL A 52 -11.07 -1.48 7.32
N LEU A 53 -12.08 -0.74 6.86
CA LEU A 53 -13.38 -1.32 6.49
C LEU A 53 -13.24 -2.32 5.34
N HIS A 54 -12.48 -1.98 4.31
CA HIS A 54 -12.22 -2.92 3.20
C HIS A 54 -11.52 -4.20 3.67
N LEU A 55 -10.50 -4.07 4.52
CA LEU A 55 -9.78 -5.22 5.08
C LEU A 55 -10.70 -6.09 5.95
N LEU A 56 -11.57 -5.48 6.78
CA LEU A 56 -12.52 -6.22 7.62
C LEU A 56 -13.54 -7.00 6.77
N VAL A 57 -14.03 -6.42 5.68
CA VAL A 57 -14.95 -7.11 4.76
C VAL A 57 -14.23 -8.31 4.12
N ILE A 58 -13.03 -8.11 3.59
CA ILE A 58 -12.27 -9.20 2.95
C ILE A 58 -11.95 -10.30 3.97
N ALA A 59 -11.48 -9.94 5.18
CA ALA A 59 -11.18 -10.90 6.24
C ALA A 59 -12.42 -11.65 6.70
N GLY A 60 -13.56 -10.98 6.86
CA GLY A 60 -14.83 -11.60 7.26
C GLY A 60 -15.35 -12.59 6.21
N VAL A 61 -15.30 -12.21 4.93
CA VAL A 61 -15.71 -13.10 3.83
C VAL A 61 -14.75 -14.29 3.71
N ALA A 62 -13.44 -14.07 3.80
CA ALA A 62 -12.44 -15.13 3.77
C ALA A 62 -12.63 -16.11 4.93
N TYR A 63 -12.83 -15.60 6.15
CA TYR A 63 -13.11 -16.43 7.33
C TYR A 63 -14.40 -17.27 7.17
N ALA A 64 -15.47 -16.65 6.71
CA ALA A 64 -16.74 -17.36 6.48
C ALA A 64 -16.59 -18.45 5.40
N TRP A 65 -15.84 -18.16 4.33
CA TRP A 65 -15.59 -19.10 3.24
C TRP A 65 -14.78 -20.30 3.70
N THR A 66 -13.66 -20.08 4.39
CA THR A 66 -12.76 -21.15 4.86
C THR A 66 -13.38 -22.05 5.90
N ASN A 67 -14.37 -21.56 6.68
CA ASN A 67 -15.13 -22.42 7.61
C ASN A 67 -16.15 -23.33 6.92
N CYS A 68 -16.56 -23.01 5.69
CA CYS A 68 -17.58 -23.77 4.96
C CYS A 68 -16.99 -24.63 3.84
N HIS A 69 -15.75 -24.39 3.42
CA HIS A 69 -15.12 -25.04 2.28
C HIS A 69 -13.65 -25.33 2.57
N ASP A 70 -13.23 -26.55 2.22
CA ASP A 70 -11.81 -26.91 2.22
C ASP A 70 -11.10 -26.23 1.04
N TRP A 71 -10.59 -25.02 1.30
CA TRP A 71 -9.90 -24.24 0.28
C TRP A 71 -8.40 -24.31 0.47
N SER A 72 -7.67 -24.60 -0.60
CA SER A 72 -6.21 -24.57 -0.66
C SER A 72 -5.74 -23.61 -1.75
N LEU A 73 -4.59 -22.96 -1.51
CA LEU A 73 -3.97 -22.11 -2.52
C LEU A 73 -3.58 -22.95 -3.74
N PRO A 74 -3.98 -22.54 -4.97
CA PRO A 74 -3.60 -23.27 -6.18
C PRO A 74 -2.10 -23.18 -6.45
N PHE A 75 -1.56 -24.12 -7.20
CA PHE A 75 -0.18 -24.09 -7.72
C PHE A 75 0.95 -24.08 -6.68
N GLY A 76 0.75 -24.59 -5.48
CA GLY A 76 1.80 -24.59 -4.44
C GLY A 76 2.23 -23.20 -3.98
N VAL A 77 1.34 -22.22 -4.11
CA VAL A 77 1.56 -20.86 -3.62
C VAL A 77 1.57 -20.88 -2.10
N GLU A 78 2.68 -20.54 -1.50
CA GLU A 78 2.80 -20.40 -0.05
C GLU A 78 2.33 -19.01 0.40
N LEU A 79 1.93 -18.89 1.67
CA LEU A 79 1.38 -17.66 2.23
C LEU A 79 2.33 -16.45 2.10
N TRP A 80 3.65 -16.69 2.17
CA TRP A 80 4.63 -15.62 2.00
C TRP A 80 4.66 -15.02 0.58
N HIS A 81 4.33 -15.80 -0.47
CA HIS A 81 4.22 -15.25 -1.84
C HIS A 81 3.05 -14.25 -1.92
N VAL A 82 1.93 -14.59 -1.29
CA VAL A 82 0.77 -13.69 -1.21
C VAL A 82 1.11 -12.45 -0.41
N ALA A 83 1.78 -12.62 0.75
CA ALA A 83 2.22 -11.50 1.58
C ALA A 83 3.18 -10.57 0.83
N ALA A 84 4.12 -11.11 0.04
CA ALA A 84 5.04 -10.34 -0.79
C ALA A 84 4.29 -9.54 -1.88
N ALA A 85 3.33 -10.16 -2.57
CA ALA A 85 2.51 -9.49 -3.56
C ALA A 85 1.69 -8.34 -2.94
N VAL A 86 1.06 -8.57 -1.80
CA VAL A 86 0.33 -7.54 -1.05
C VAL A 86 1.27 -6.41 -0.60
N ALA A 87 2.45 -6.72 -0.08
CA ALA A 87 3.45 -5.73 0.32
C ALA A 87 3.89 -4.84 -0.84
N LEU A 88 4.12 -5.41 -2.03
CA LEU A 88 4.42 -4.66 -3.25
C LEU A 88 3.28 -3.72 -3.64
N LEU A 89 2.03 -4.17 -3.58
CA LEU A 89 0.85 -3.36 -3.89
C LEU A 89 0.66 -2.24 -2.87
N VAL A 90 0.83 -2.51 -1.57
CA VAL A 90 0.75 -1.49 -0.50
C VAL A 90 1.84 -0.43 -0.68
N CYS A 91 3.07 -0.84 -1.02
CA CYS A 91 4.18 0.06 -1.27
C CYS A 91 4.02 0.91 -2.55
N TRP A 92 3.04 0.64 -3.38
CA TRP A 92 2.75 1.40 -4.60
C TRP A 92 1.85 2.62 -4.32
N LYS A 93 0.60 2.61 -4.80
CA LYS A 93 -0.34 3.75 -4.68
C LYS A 93 -0.79 4.04 -3.24
N PRO A 94 -1.17 3.05 -2.42
CA PRO A 94 -1.63 3.31 -1.05
C PRO A 94 -0.61 4.06 -0.20
N ALA A 95 0.67 3.66 -0.26
CA ALA A 95 1.73 4.35 0.46
C ALA A 95 1.90 5.81 0.00
N ASN A 96 1.82 6.10 -1.31
CA ASN A 96 1.91 7.47 -1.83
C ASN A 96 0.76 8.35 -1.31
N ILE A 97 -0.47 7.83 -1.32
CA ILE A 97 -1.64 8.55 -0.83
C ILE A 97 -1.51 8.80 0.67
N PHE A 98 -1.14 7.79 1.44
CA PHE A 98 -0.96 7.89 2.88
C PHE A 98 0.09 8.94 3.26
N ILE A 99 1.28 8.89 2.63
CA ILE A 99 2.35 9.87 2.88
C ILE A 99 1.88 11.29 2.55
N LYS A 100 1.22 11.51 1.40
CA LYS A 100 0.69 12.82 1.02
C LYS A 100 -0.33 13.34 2.05
N LEU A 101 -1.24 12.49 2.51
CA LEU A 101 -2.23 12.86 3.51
C LEU A 101 -1.61 13.15 4.89
N MET A 102 -0.60 12.37 5.30
CA MET A 102 0.12 12.61 6.57
C MET A 102 0.85 13.94 6.55
N LEU A 103 1.60 14.23 5.49
CA LEU A 103 2.31 15.50 5.35
C LEU A 103 1.35 16.70 5.34
N LYS A 104 0.20 16.55 4.67
CA LYS A 104 -0.87 17.56 4.70
C LYS A 104 -1.46 17.73 6.10
N HIS A 105 -1.68 16.66 6.84
CA HIS A 105 -2.26 16.69 8.20
C HIS A 105 -1.37 17.44 9.19
N TYR A 106 -0.04 17.28 9.08
CA TYR A 106 0.93 17.96 9.93
C TYR A 106 1.36 19.34 9.39
N SER A 107 0.62 19.88 8.41
CA SER A 107 0.87 21.20 7.82
C SER A 107 2.32 21.40 7.35
N VAL A 108 2.98 20.34 6.92
CA VAL A 108 4.30 20.43 6.31
C VAL A 108 4.16 21.14 4.97
N ASN A 109 4.85 22.26 4.79
CA ASN A 109 4.74 23.09 3.60
C ASN A 109 5.00 22.28 2.34
N MET A 110 3.95 22.09 1.54
CA MET A 110 4.08 21.40 0.25
C MET A 110 4.66 22.37 -0.77
N PRO A 111 5.74 22.00 -1.47
CA PRO A 111 6.18 22.74 -2.64
C PRO A 111 5.03 22.85 -3.63
N ALA A 112 4.83 24.02 -4.24
CA ALA A 112 3.81 24.18 -5.28
C ALA A 112 4.01 23.10 -6.36
N GLU A 113 3.01 22.24 -6.54
CA GLU A 113 3.05 21.23 -7.60
C GLU A 113 3.10 21.98 -8.93
N LYS A 114 4.20 21.87 -9.64
CA LYS A 114 4.23 22.22 -11.05
C LYS A 114 3.28 21.23 -11.74
N GLU A 115 2.33 21.74 -12.51
CA GLU A 115 1.37 20.97 -13.35
C GLU A 115 2.08 20.18 -14.48
N SER A 116 3.20 19.57 -14.22
CA SER A 116 3.77 18.58 -15.12
C SER A 116 3.04 17.26 -14.85
N GLY A 117 2.30 16.74 -15.84
CA GLY A 117 1.48 15.53 -15.73
C GLY A 117 2.24 14.26 -15.37
N PHE A 118 3.53 14.33 -15.08
CA PHE A 118 4.38 13.25 -14.64
C PHE A 118 4.93 13.54 -13.23
N ASN A 119 4.41 12.84 -12.25
CA ASN A 119 4.84 12.99 -10.85
C ASN A 119 6.09 12.13 -10.58
N ALA A 120 7.26 12.65 -10.97
CA ALA A 120 8.56 12.00 -10.79
C ALA A 120 8.84 11.63 -9.32
N GLY A 121 8.44 12.49 -8.37
CA GLY A 121 8.62 12.22 -6.94
C GLY A 121 7.86 10.99 -6.45
N ALA A 122 6.63 10.78 -6.93
CA ALA A 122 5.85 9.60 -6.59
C ALA A 122 6.44 8.31 -7.20
N LEU A 123 6.97 8.39 -8.42
CA LEU A 123 7.64 7.26 -9.07
C LEU A 123 8.92 6.89 -8.31
N ILE A 124 9.79 7.86 -8.05
CA ILE A 124 11.05 7.65 -7.31
C ILE A 124 10.75 7.03 -5.94
N GLY A 125 9.79 7.58 -5.20
CA GLY A 125 9.39 7.05 -3.90
C GLY A 125 8.85 5.61 -3.96
N THR A 126 8.17 5.24 -5.03
CA THR A 126 7.67 3.87 -5.24
C THR A 126 8.82 2.90 -5.50
N ILE A 127 9.75 3.25 -6.40
CA ILE A 127 10.93 2.43 -6.70
C ILE A 127 11.79 2.24 -5.45
N GLU A 128 12.02 3.30 -4.67
CA GLU A 128 12.76 3.20 -3.41
C GLU A 128 12.11 2.24 -2.42
N ARG A 129 10.79 2.30 -2.24
CA ARG A 129 10.08 1.37 -1.34
C ARG A 129 10.19 -0.08 -1.80
N TRP A 130 10.11 -0.33 -3.10
CA TRP A 130 10.29 -1.68 -3.63
C TRP A 130 11.71 -2.20 -3.42
N LEU A 131 12.74 -1.35 -3.59
CA LEU A 131 14.13 -1.72 -3.29
C LEU A 131 14.33 -2.00 -1.79
N ILE A 132 13.76 -1.15 -0.91
CA ILE A 132 13.81 -1.38 0.54
C ILE A 132 13.13 -2.70 0.91
N LEU A 133 11.92 -2.94 0.39
CA LEU A 133 11.18 -4.18 0.59
C LEU A 133 12.01 -5.39 0.16
N LEU A 134 12.63 -5.33 -1.03
CA LEU A 134 13.49 -6.38 -1.55
C LEU A 134 14.69 -6.64 -0.62
N PHE A 135 15.41 -5.59 -0.19
CA PHE A 135 16.58 -5.73 0.69
C PHE A 135 16.20 -6.29 2.06
N VAL A 136 15.06 -5.87 2.62
CA VAL A 136 14.54 -6.42 3.87
C VAL A 136 14.22 -7.90 3.71
N CYS A 137 13.50 -8.30 2.66
CA CYS A 137 13.16 -9.72 2.40
C CYS A 137 14.39 -10.61 2.15
N LEU A 138 15.48 -10.04 1.60
CA LEU A 138 16.75 -10.73 1.39
C LEU A 138 17.68 -10.69 2.62
N GLY A 139 17.30 -9.98 3.70
CA GLY A 139 18.16 -9.79 4.88
C GLY A 139 19.40 -8.93 4.61
N ARG A 140 19.41 -8.13 3.54
CA ARG A 140 20.56 -7.29 3.12
C ARG A 140 20.46 -5.88 3.72
N TYR A 141 20.60 -5.78 5.03
CA TYR A 141 20.52 -4.50 5.76
C TYR A 141 21.69 -3.58 5.47
N ASP A 142 22.84 -4.12 5.04
CA ASP A 142 23.98 -3.39 4.50
C ASP A 142 23.61 -2.57 3.26
N ALA A 143 22.95 -3.19 2.29
CA ALA A 143 22.47 -2.53 1.08
C ALA A 143 21.37 -1.49 1.39
N LEU A 144 20.50 -1.77 2.37
CA LEU A 144 19.50 -0.83 2.84
C LEU A 144 20.16 0.43 3.43
N GLY A 145 21.17 0.27 4.29
CA GLY A 145 21.93 1.38 4.87
C GLY A 145 22.61 2.22 3.80
N LEU A 146 23.22 1.59 2.78
CA LEU A 146 23.84 2.29 1.65
C LEU A 146 22.81 3.09 0.83
N LEU A 147 21.61 2.53 0.56
CA LEU A 147 20.55 3.22 -0.17
C LEU A 147 20.10 4.50 0.56
N ILE A 148 19.91 4.39 1.89
CA ILE A 148 19.50 5.53 2.74
C ILE A 148 20.62 6.60 2.77
N ALA A 149 21.88 6.17 2.91
CA ALA A 149 23.02 7.08 2.93
C ALA A 149 23.19 7.80 1.58
N ALA A 150 23.13 7.09 0.46
CA ALA A 150 23.22 7.67 -0.88
C ALA A 150 22.12 8.72 -1.11
N LYS A 151 20.88 8.42 -0.71
CA LYS A 151 19.78 9.39 -0.81
C LYS A 151 20.00 10.63 0.04
N SER A 152 20.55 10.47 1.25
CA SER A 152 20.87 11.58 2.14
C SER A 152 21.94 12.49 1.54
N ILE A 153 23.00 11.93 0.94
CA ILE A 153 24.10 12.70 0.33
C ILE A 153 23.59 13.55 -0.84
N ILE A 154 22.81 12.98 -1.75
CA ILE A 154 22.24 13.70 -2.91
C ILE A 154 21.42 14.90 -2.45
N ARG A 155 20.84 14.82 -1.26
CA ARG A 155 19.94 15.82 -0.71
C ARG A 155 20.65 17.00 -0.02
N PHE A 156 21.86 16.83 0.50
CA PHE A 156 22.63 17.90 1.16
C PHE A 156 22.89 19.13 0.28
N SER A 157 22.67 19.02 -1.04
CA SER A 157 22.84 20.10 -2.00
C SER A 157 21.67 21.10 -2.06
N GLU A 158 20.55 20.85 -1.37
CA GLU A 158 19.35 21.68 -1.47
C GLU A 158 19.31 22.76 -0.39
N LYS A 159 19.21 24.04 -0.80
CA LYS A 159 19.29 25.20 0.10
C LYS A 159 17.94 25.65 0.70
N ASP A 160 16.82 25.10 0.22
CA ASP A 160 15.47 25.45 0.68
C ASP A 160 15.07 24.57 1.88
N THR A 161 15.00 25.19 3.06
CA THR A 161 14.69 24.49 4.33
C THR A 161 13.29 23.87 4.34
N ALA A 162 12.26 24.57 3.86
CA ALA A 162 10.89 24.05 3.86
C ALA A 162 10.73 22.83 2.94
N LYS A 163 11.35 22.90 1.76
CA LYS A 163 11.39 21.77 0.84
C LYS A 163 12.20 20.60 1.41
N THR A 164 13.25 20.91 2.16
CA THR A 164 14.07 19.93 2.85
C THR A 164 13.29 19.18 3.92
N GLU A 165 12.53 19.86 4.77
CA GLU A 165 11.67 19.24 5.79
C GLU A 165 10.60 18.34 5.18
N TYR A 166 9.89 18.80 4.14
CA TYR A 166 8.87 18.04 3.43
C TYR A 166 9.43 16.72 2.87
N VAL A 167 10.55 16.79 2.15
CA VAL A 167 11.16 15.60 1.55
C VAL A 167 11.75 14.69 2.64
N LEU A 168 12.28 15.23 3.77
CA LEU A 168 12.78 14.42 4.90
C LEU A 168 11.65 13.62 5.54
N ALA A 169 10.60 14.27 5.93
CA ALA A 169 9.45 13.62 6.54
C ALA A 169 8.85 12.56 5.60
N GLY A 170 8.68 12.89 4.31
CA GLY A 170 8.20 11.95 3.31
C GLY A 170 9.13 10.75 3.12
N THR A 171 10.44 10.95 3.17
CA THR A 171 11.44 9.88 3.06
C THR A 171 11.39 8.95 4.28
N LEU A 172 11.36 9.48 5.50
CA LEU A 172 11.30 8.68 6.72
C LEU A 172 10.02 7.85 6.78
N LEU A 173 8.86 8.46 6.44
CA LEU A 173 7.60 7.73 6.33
C LEU A 173 7.66 6.62 5.26
N SER A 174 8.27 6.91 4.12
CA SER A 174 8.44 5.96 3.02
C SER A 174 9.27 4.74 3.45
N ILE A 175 10.42 4.97 4.10
CA ILE A 175 11.29 3.92 4.63
C ILE A 175 10.54 3.09 5.68
N PHE A 176 9.87 3.74 6.62
CA PHE A 176 9.12 3.09 7.68
C PHE A 176 8.06 2.13 7.12
N ILE A 177 7.25 2.58 6.15
CA ILE A 177 6.22 1.74 5.51
C ILE A 177 6.85 0.54 4.83
N ALA A 178 7.92 0.73 4.07
CA ALA A 178 8.56 -0.34 3.31
C ALA A 178 9.23 -1.38 4.22
N VAL A 179 9.87 -0.94 5.30
CA VAL A 179 10.47 -1.84 6.31
C VAL A 179 9.40 -2.64 7.01
N LEU A 180 8.31 -2.01 7.47
CA LEU A 180 7.18 -2.72 8.09
C LEU A 180 6.58 -3.77 7.16
N ALA A 181 6.35 -3.40 5.90
CA ALA A 181 5.82 -4.33 4.90
C ALA A 181 6.78 -5.53 4.69
N GLY A 182 8.09 -5.29 4.64
CA GLY A 182 9.10 -6.34 4.53
C GLY A 182 9.17 -7.26 5.76
N MET A 183 9.08 -6.69 6.96
CA MET A 183 9.02 -7.47 8.20
C MET A 183 7.78 -8.36 8.27
N MET A 184 6.62 -7.88 7.80
CA MET A 184 5.41 -8.69 7.70
C MET A 184 5.61 -9.89 6.76
N VAL A 185 6.25 -9.69 5.61
CA VAL A 185 6.55 -10.79 4.66
C VAL A 185 7.48 -11.83 5.29
N ILE A 186 8.53 -11.39 6.01
CA ILE A 186 9.47 -12.31 6.69
C ILE A 186 8.76 -13.06 7.82
N GLY A 187 7.87 -12.41 8.57
CA GLY A 187 7.15 -13.03 9.68
C GLY A 187 6.16 -14.12 9.28
N VAL A 188 5.83 -14.20 7.99
CA VAL A 188 4.94 -15.22 7.41
C VAL A 188 5.73 -16.33 6.68
N LYS A 189 7.03 -16.12 6.42
CA LYS A 189 7.92 -17.08 5.79
C LYS A 189 8.39 -18.16 6.75
#